data_0d274fc18a6e470985f9a386d0b960e0
#
_entry.id   0d274fc18a6e470985f9a386d0b960e0
#
_cell.length_a   1.000
_cell.length_b   1.000
_cell.length_c   1.000
_cell.angle_alpha   90.00
_cell.angle_beta   90.00
_cell.angle_gamma   90.00
#
_symmetry.space_group_name_H-M   'P 1'
#
loop_
_entity.id
_entity.type
_entity.pdbx_description
1 polymer ?
#
loop_
_entity_poly.entity_id
_entity_poly.type
_entity_poly.pdbx_seq_one_letter_code
_entity_poly.pdbx_strand_id
1 'polypeptide(L)'
;MNPTVTDAPSADAPLKLDGLTVGHWSDAEKLALSCRILAKEGHSETLAGQITVRQADGSFLTTPLAHAFGEIRAGSVMRIDDSLRVLEGRGVPNPAVRFHLWVYRRRPDVHCVIHTHPPYVSALSMTGEPLQVAHMDATPFFDDCAFLAEWPGLPIADVEGEIISAALGAKRCVLLANHGFLAATSSVEESLYLSVLIERAARNQLIAQSAYGRLKLVDPALARESHDFLLQPSIVKASFAMFARQVEEHQA
;
A
#
# COMPACT_ATOMS: atom_id res chain seq x y z
N MET A 1 -8.10 47.90 -6.08
CA MET A 1 -8.23 47.05 -4.90
C MET A 1 -7.54 45.77 -5.22
N ASN A 2 -6.37 45.50 -4.63
CA ASN A 2 -5.66 44.21 -4.79
C ASN A 2 -6.45 43.15 -4.01
N PRO A 3 -6.65 41.95 -4.58
CA PRO A 3 -7.21 40.87 -3.82
C PRO A 3 -6.24 40.50 -2.69
N THR A 4 -6.75 40.45 -1.47
CA THR A 4 -6.03 39.95 -0.30
C THR A 4 -5.57 38.52 -0.61
N VAL A 5 -4.25 38.33 -0.65
CA VAL A 5 -3.63 36.98 -0.63
C VAL A 5 -4.06 36.38 0.69
N THR A 6 -4.95 35.40 0.63
CA THR A 6 -5.23 34.54 1.78
C THR A 6 -3.95 33.78 2.07
N ASP A 7 -3.42 33.90 3.29
CA ASP A 7 -2.26 33.16 3.75
C ASP A 7 -2.46 31.65 3.44
N ALA A 8 -1.49 31.10 2.73
CA ALA A 8 -1.47 29.66 2.53
C ALA A 8 -1.42 28.96 3.91
N PRO A 9 -2.17 27.88 4.13
CA PRO A 9 -2.12 27.15 5.39
C PRO A 9 -0.68 26.71 5.65
N SER A 10 -0.20 26.85 6.89
CA SER A 10 1.12 26.34 7.26
C SER A 10 1.14 24.81 7.04
N ALA A 11 2.29 24.25 6.66
CA ALA A 11 2.45 22.81 6.44
C ALA A 11 2.10 21.97 7.68
N ASP A 12 2.17 22.55 8.87
CA ASP A 12 1.84 21.92 10.16
C ASP A 12 0.34 21.94 10.51
N ALA A 13 -0.47 22.71 9.80
CA ALA A 13 -1.90 22.77 10.08
C ALA A 13 -2.63 21.61 9.37
N PRO A 14 -3.47 20.81 10.09
CA PRO A 14 -4.24 19.76 9.44
C PRO A 14 -5.12 20.36 8.35
N LEU A 15 -5.01 19.84 7.13
CA LEU A 15 -5.83 20.27 6.02
C LEU A 15 -7.30 19.99 6.33
N LYS A 16 -8.10 21.04 6.52
CA LYS A 16 -9.53 20.90 6.70
C LYS A 16 -10.16 20.68 5.32
N LEU A 17 -10.69 19.48 5.14
CA LEU A 17 -11.41 19.09 3.92
C LEU A 17 -12.93 19.12 4.19
N ASP A 18 -13.39 20.22 4.82
CA ASP A 18 -14.81 20.45 5.10
C ASP A 18 -15.59 20.46 3.77
N GLY A 19 -16.62 19.61 3.69
CA GLY A 19 -17.43 19.46 2.47
C GLY A 19 -16.96 18.36 1.52
N LEU A 20 -15.85 17.66 1.77
CA LEU A 20 -15.54 16.45 1.04
C LEU A 20 -16.47 15.30 1.47
N THR A 21 -17.23 14.77 0.52
CA THR A 21 -18.00 13.55 0.74
C THR A 21 -17.02 12.38 0.78
N VAL A 22 -16.64 11.96 1.97
CA VAL A 22 -15.91 10.72 2.19
C VAL A 22 -16.94 9.63 2.44
N GLY A 23 -16.96 8.59 1.61
CA GLY A 23 -17.87 7.46 1.81
C GLY A 23 -17.60 6.74 3.14
N HIS A 24 -18.66 6.17 3.70
CA HIS A 24 -18.56 5.33 4.89
C HIS A 24 -18.57 3.87 4.44
N TRP A 25 -17.39 3.24 4.38
CA TRP A 25 -17.22 1.85 3.99
C TRP A 25 -16.77 1.01 5.20
N SER A 26 -17.33 -0.20 5.31
CA SER A 26 -16.80 -1.23 6.20
C SER A 26 -15.43 -1.71 5.74
N ASP A 27 -14.68 -2.40 6.58
CA ASP A 27 -13.37 -2.95 6.21
C ASP A 27 -13.44 -3.92 5.02
N ALA A 28 -14.51 -4.72 4.91
CA ALA A 28 -14.73 -5.61 3.79
C ALA A 28 -14.98 -4.83 2.47
N GLU A 29 -15.72 -3.73 2.51
CA GLU A 29 -15.93 -2.85 1.37
C GLU A 29 -14.65 -2.13 0.98
N LYS A 30 -13.87 -1.61 1.95
CA LYS A 30 -12.58 -0.97 1.70
C LYS A 30 -11.57 -1.95 1.09
N LEU A 31 -11.52 -3.20 1.59
CA LEU A 31 -10.68 -4.25 1.02
C LEU A 31 -11.08 -4.53 -0.43
N ALA A 32 -12.37 -4.70 -0.71
CA ALA A 32 -12.86 -4.95 -2.06
C ALA A 32 -12.62 -3.76 -3.01
N LEU A 33 -12.80 -2.53 -2.53
CA LEU A 33 -12.45 -1.31 -3.27
C LEU A 33 -10.96 -1.27 -3.57
N SER A 34 -10.11 -1.55 -2.57
CA SER A 34 -8.66 -1.58 -2.73
C SER A 34 -8.21 -2.58 -3.79
N CYS A 35 -8.80 -3.77 -3.82
CA CYS A 35 -8.53 -4.76 -4.87
C CYS A 35 -8.82 -4.19 -6.26
N ARG A 36 -10.01 -3.60 -6.48
CA ARG A 36 -10.40 -3.06 -7.79
C ARG A 36 -9.56 -1.85 -8.19
N ILE A 37 -9.22 -0.98 -7.23
CA ILE A 37 -8.32 0.16 -7.48
C ILE A 37 -6.94 -0.35 -7.89
N LEU A 38 -6.38 -1.30 -7.17
CA LEU A 38 -5.07 -1.89 -7.48
C LEU A 38 -5.08 -2.59 -8.84
N ALA A 39 -6.15 -3.32 -9.19
CA ALA A 39 -6.30 -3.89 -10.53
C ALA A 39 -6.28 -2.82 -11.62
N LYS A 40 -6.99 -1.69 -11.42
CA LYS A 40 -6.99 -0.56 -12.35
C LYS A 40 -5.61 0.11 -12.49
N GLU A 41 -4.85 0.16 -11.40
CA GLU A 41 -3.49 0.72 -11.36
C GLU A 41 -2.40 -0.30 -11.79
N GLY A 42 -2.78 -1.49 -12.29
CA GLY A 42 -1.86 -2.49 -12.85
C GLY A 42 -1.20 -3.41 -11.81
N HIS A 43 -1.74 -3.53 -10.60
CA HIS A 43 -1.14 -4.32 -9.52
C HIS A 43 -1.52 -5.81 -9.51
N SER A 44 -2.38 -6.28 -10.41
CA SER A 44 -2.94 -7.63 -10.34
C SER A 44 -3.05 -8.28 -11.72
N GLU A 45 -1.97 -8.86 -12.18
CA GLU A 45 -1.94 -9.59 -13.45
C GLU A 45 -1.79 -11.12 -13.27
N THR A 46 -1.54 -11.59 -12.03
CA THR A 46 -1.34 -13.01 -11.72
C THR A 46 -2.02 -13.40 -10.40
N LEU A 47 -1.79 -14.64 -9.92
CA LEU A 47 -2.22 -15.08 -8.58
C LEU A 47 -1.41 -14.42 -7.43
N ALA A 48 -0.39 -13.66 -7.75
CA ALA A 48 0.41 -12.92 -6.78
C ALA A 48 -0.33 -11.63 -6.36
N GLY A 49 -0.26 -11.34 -5.09
CA GLY A 49 -0.91 -10.21 -4.47
C GLY A 49 -1.95 -10.62 -3.45
N GLN A 50 -1.86 -10.03 -2.28
CA GLN A 50 -2.75 -10.29 -1.15
C GLN A 50 -3.03 -9.00 -0.40
N ILE A 51 -4.26 -8.91 0.11
CA ILE A 51 -4.68 -7.89 1.07
C ILE A 51 -5.21 -8.60 2.30
N THR A 52 -4.78 -8.15 3.46
CA THR A 52 -5.37 -8.57 4.74
C THR A 52 -5.73 -7.38 5.59
N VAL A 53 -6.81 -7.49 6.36
CA VAL A 53 -7.26 -6.47 7.31
C VAL A 53 -7.56 -7.13 8.64
N ARG A 54 -6.84 -6.72 9.69
CA ARG A 54 -7.02 -7.24 11.05
C ARG A 54 -8.36 -6.81 11.60
N GLN A 55 -9.06 -7.73 12.26
CA GLN A 55 -10.31 -7.46 12.94
C GLN A 55 -10.11 -7.36 14.47
N ALA A 56 -11.05 -6.74 15.16
CA ALA A 56 -10.98 -6.53 16.60
C ALA A 56 -10.96 -7.84 17.42
N ASP A 57 -11.49 -8.93 16.88
CA ASP A 57 -11.48 -10.26 17.49
C ASP A 57 -10.19 -11.06 17.23
N GLY A 58 -9.21 -10.46 16.55
CA GLY A 58 -7.94 -11.09 16.20
C GLY A 58 -7.98 -11.92 14.93
N SER A 59 -9.13 -12.02 14.25
CA SER A 59 -9.25 -12.59 12.91
C SER A 59 -8.80 -11.61 11.82
N PHE A 60 -8.80 -12.06 10.56
CA PHE A 60 -8.35 -11.26 9.43
C PHE A 60 -9.31 -11.40 8.25
N LEU A 61 -9.62 -10.29 7.59
CA LEU A 61 -10.27 -10.31 6.29
C LEU A 61 -9.22 -10.51 5.21
N THR A 62 -9.56 -11.29 4.17
CA THR A 62 -8.70 -11.49 2.97
C THR A 62 -9.54 -11.90 1.77
N THR A 63 -8.89 -12.01 0.62
CA THR A 63 -9.51 -12.43 -0.65
C THR A 63 -9.34 -13.93 -0.89
N PRO A 64 -10.29 -14.58 -1.57
CA PRO A 64 -10.11 -15.97 -2.00
C PRO A 64 -9.04 -16.07 -3.09
N LEU A 65 -8.23 -17.12 -3.03
CA LEU A 65 -7.25 -17.48 -4.05
C LEU A 65 -7.97 -17.74 -5.39
N ALA A 66 -7.29 -17.51 -6.51
CA ALA A 66 -7.78 -17.69 -7.88
C ALA A 66 -8.93 -16.73 -8.28
N HIS A 67 -9.09 -15.62 -7.58
CA HIS A 67 -9.92 -14.51 -8.02
C HIS A 67 -9.02 -13.31 -8.36
N ALA A 68 -9.24 -12.73 -9.54
CA ALA A 68 -8.55 -11.50 -9.90
C ALA A 68 -9.01 -10.34 -9.00
N PHE A 69 -8.11 -9.41 -8.68
CA PHE A 69 -8.46 -8.25 -7.85
C PHE A 69 -9.65 -7.45 -8.40
N GLY A 70 -9.78 -7.35 -9.72
CA GLY A 70 -10.91 -6.67 -10.36
C GLY A 70 -12.28 -7.31 -10.12
N GLU A 71 -12.32 -8.61 -9.78
CA GLU A 71 -13.54 -9.37 -9.52
C GLU A 71 -14.02 -9.25 -8.07
N ILE A 72 -13.14 -8.85 -7.14
CA ILE A 72 -13.45 -8.84 -5.71
C ILE A 72 -14.56 -7.83 -5.38
N ARG A 73 -15.56 -8.32 -4.65
CA ARG A 73 -16.66 -7.56 -4.07
C ARG A 73 -16.69 -7.81 -2.56
N ALA A 74 -17.33 -6.94 -1.79
CA ALA A 74 -17.42 -7.11 -0.34
C ALA A 74 -17.96 -8.49 0.08
N GLY A 75 -18.94 -9.02 -0.65
CA GLY A 75 -19.50 -10.35 -0.40
C GLY A 75 -18.59 -11.54 -0.75
N SER A 76 -17.47 -11.32 -1.45
CA SER A 76 -16.46 -12.35 -1.72
C SER A 76 -15.29 -12.35 -0.73
N VAL A 77 -15.22 -11.33 0.15
CA VAL A 77 -14.20 -11.26 1.19
C VAL A 77 -14.42 -12.38 2.21
N MET A 78 -13.35 -13.05 2.58
CA MET A 78 -13.35 -14.12 3.59
C MET A 78 -12.81 -13.58 4.91
N ARG A 79 -13.25 -14.21 6.01
CA ARG A 79 -12.64 -14.05 7.34
C ARG A 79 -11.88 -15.32 7.70
N ILE A 80 -10.63 -15.18 8.13
CA ILE A 80 -9.74 -16.28 8.49
C ILE A 80 -9.14 -16.07 9.88
N ASP A 81 -8.67 -17.16 10.50
CA ASP A 81 -7.86 -17.10 11.71
C ASP A 81 -6.34 -17.04 11.38
N ASP A 82 -5.51 -16.98 12.42
CA ASP A 82 -4.04 -16.95 12.32
C ASP A 82 -3.40 -18.26 11.80
N SER A 83 -4.20 -19.32 11.66
CA SER A 83 -3.81 -20.60 11.05
C SER A 83 -4.27 -20.72 9.59
N LEU A 84 -4.79 -19.64 9.01
CA LEU A 84 -5.41 -19.57 7.68
C LEU A 84 -6.70 -20.43 7.54
N ARG A 85 -7.32 -20.84 8.64
CA ARG A 85 -8.61 -21.52 8.59
C ARG A 85 -9.71 -20.51 8.28
N VAL A 86 -10.57 -20.82 7.32
CA VAL A 86 -11.72 -19.98 6.97
C VAL A 86 -12.77 -20.06 8.07
N LEU A 87 -13.09 -18.92 8.65
CA LEU A 87 -14.13 -18.73 9.66
C LEU A 87 -15.45 -18.32 9.02
N GLU A 88 -15.40 -17.47 7.99
CA GLU A 88 -16.56 -16.99 7.25
C GLU A 88 -16.20 -16.79 5.77
N GLY A 89 -17.20 -16.88 4.89
CA GLY A 89 -17.02 -16.76 3.44
C GLY A 89 -16.77 -18.09 2.76
N ARG A 90 -16.37 -18.04 1.48
CA ARG A 90 -16.12 -19.23 0.64
C ARG A 90 -14.81 -19.08 -0.11
N GLY A 91 -14.07 -20.18 -0.27
CA GLY A 91 -12.83 -20.22 -1.02
C GLY A 91 -11.67 -20.74 -0.18
N VAL A 92 -10.46 -20.56 -0.71
CA VAL A 92 -9.21 -20.93 -0.05
C VAL A 92 -8.36 -19.68 0.07
N PRO A 93 -7.81 -19.32 1.24
CA PRO A 93 -6.92 -18.19 1.37
C PRO A 93 -5.60 -18.45 0.63
N ASN A 94 -4.98 -17.41 0.10
CA ASN A 94 -3.65 -17.53 -0.48
C ASN A 94 -2.64 -17.94 0.62
N PRO A 95 -1.85 -19.02 0.44
CA PRO A 95 -0.85 -19.44 1.44
C PRO A 95 0.16 -18.36 1.80
N ALA A 96 0.46 -17.44 0.88
CA ALA A 96 1.37 -16.32 1.12
C ALA A 96 0.82 -15.30 2.13
N VAL A 97 -0.47 -15.31 2.48
CA VAL A 97 -1.01 -14.51 3.60
C VAL A 97 -0.25 -14.80 4.91
N ARG A 98 0.42 -15.95 5.02
CA ARG A 98 1.21 -16.32 6.19
C ARG A 98 2.26 -15.27 6.55
N PHE A 99 2.94 -14.65 5.59
CA PHE A 99 3.93 -13.61 5.91
C PHE A 99 3.28 -12.29 6.39
N HIS A 100 2.01 -11.99 6.01
CA HIS A 100 1.26 -10.87 6.60
C HIS A 100 1.02 -11.10 8.10
N LEU A 101 0.74 -12.36 8.49
CA LEU A 101 0.53 -12.69 9.91
C LEU A 101 1.79 -12.45 10.75
N TRP A 102 2.98 -12.65 10.18
CA TRP A 102 4.24 -12.29 10.82
C TRP A 102 4.40 -10.78 11.02
N VAL A 103 3.98 -9.98 10.06
CA VAL A 103 3.92 -8.51 10.22
C VAL A 103 2.99 -8.15 11.38
N TYR A 104 1.78 -8.70 11.41
CA TYR A 104 0.81 -8.41 12.47
C TYR A 104 1.29 -8.84 13.86
N ARG A 105 2.03 -9.93 13.97
CA ARG A 105 2.62 -10.38 15.26
C ARG A 105 3.66 -9.41 15.79
N ARG A 106 4.48 -8.81 14.91
CA ARG A 106 5.51 -7.84 15.29
C ARG A 106 4.99 -6.40 15.43
N ARG A 107 3.89 -6.08 14.75
CA ARG A 107 3.34 -4.73 14.61
C ARG A 107 1.87 -4.69 15.05
N PRO A 108 1.61 -4.52 16.35
CA PRO A 108 0.22 -4.42 16.86
C PRO A 108 -0.49 -3.15 16.37
N ASP A 109 0.23 -2.13 15.93
CA ASP A 109 -0.27 -0.89 15.33
C ASP A 109 -0.75 -1.06 13.89
N VAL A 110 -0.38 -2.14 13.21
CA VAL A 110 -0.78 -2.40 11.82
C VAL A 110 -2.20 -2.98 11.78
N HIS A 111 -3.06 -2.33 11.00
CA HIS A 111 -4.44 -2.77 10.73
C HIS A 111 -4.58 -3.43 9.35
N CYS A 112 -3.85 -2.96 8.34
CA CYS A 112 -3.91 -3.47 6.98
C CYS A 112 -2.52 -3.76 6.42
N VAL A 113 -2.39 -4.90 5.73
CA VAL A 113 -1.22 -5.26 4.94
C VAL A 113 -1.64 -5.50 3.49
N ILE A 114 -0.96 -4.82 2.56
CA ILE A 114 -1.09 -5.01 1.11
C ILE A 114 0.25 -5.44 0.56
N HIS A 115 0.27 -6.54 -0.17
CA HIS A 115 1.42 -7.02 -0.93
C HIS A 115 1.05 -7.24 -2.39
N THR A 116 1.86 -6.72 -3.31
CA THR A 116 1.63 -6.82 -4.75
C THR A 116 2.93 -6.79 -5.54
N HIS A 117 2.85 -7.18 -6.83
CA HIS A 117 3.95 -7.22 -7.79
C HIS A 117 3.67 -6.34 -9.01
N PRO A 118 3.44 -5.03 -8.86
CA PRO A 118 3.15 -4.20 -10.02
C PRO A 118 4.39 -4.02 -10.90
N PRO A 119 4.24 -3.74 -12.21
CA PRO A 119 5.31 -3.83 -13.20
C PRO A 119 6.56 -3.01 -12.88
N TYR A 120 6.41 -1.73 -12.50
CA TYR A 120 7.57 -0.87 -12.27
C TYR A 120 8.23 -1.11 -10.91
N VAL A 121 7.47 -1.44 -9.88
CA VAL A 121 8.04 -1.89 -8.60
C VAL A 121 8.80 -3.20 -8.79
N SER A 122 8.23 -4.15 -9.54
CA SER A 122 8.91 -5.40 -9.87
C SER A 122 10.20 -5.16 -10.65
N ALA A 123 10.17 -4.28 -11.66
CA ALA A 123 11.35 -3.90 -12.40
C ALA A 123 12.41 -3.22 -11.52
N LEU A 124 12.00 -2.29 -10.64
CA LEU A 124 12.90 -1.66 -9.68
C LEU A 124 13.51 -2.68 -8.73
N SER A 125 12.71 -3.65 -8.23
CA SER A 125 13.19 -4.68 -7.32
C SER A 125 14.29 -5.57 -7.90
N MET A 126 14.36 -5.69 -9.26
CA MET A 126 15.40 -6.46 -9.96
C MET A 126 16.72 -5.70 -10.11
N THR A 127 16.75 -4.39 -9.84
CA THR A 127 17.99 -3.59 -9.99
C THR A 127 18.95 -3.77 -8.83
N GLY A 128 18.50 -4.31 -7.68
CA GLY A 128 19.26 -4.35 -6.45
C GLY A 128 19.35 -3.00 -5.71
N GLU A 129 18.60 -1.98 -6.18
CA GLU A 129 18.62 -0.62 -5.65
C GLU A 129 17.30 -0.28 -4.95
N PRO A 130 17.34 0.52 -3.87
CA PRO A 130 16.13 0.99 -3.19
C PRO A 130 15.39 2.04 -4.02
N LEU A 131 14.14 2.29 -3.63
CA LEU A 131 13.41 3.46 -4.10
C LEU A 131 14.12 4.74 -3.65
N GLN A 132 14.37 5.66 -4.60
CA GLN A 132 15.02 6.94 -4.36
C GLN A 132 14.01 8.09 -4.33
N VAL A 133 14.11 8.95 -3.33
CA VAL A 133 13.23 10.13 -3.21
C VAL A 133 13.75 11.25 -4.09
N ALA A 134 13.36 11.21 -5.35
CA ALA A 134 13.76 12.19 -6.37
C ALA A 134 12.58 12.97 -6.98
N HIS A 135 11.36 12.70 -6.54
CA HIS A 135 10.13 13.35 -6.98
C HIS A 135 9.16 13.49 -5.80
N MET A 136 8.23 14.45 -5.88
CA MET A 136 7.24 14.69 -4.83
C MET A 136 6.43 13.42 -4.49
N ASP A 137 5.98 12.65 -5.49
CA ASP A 137 5.21 11.42 -5.26
C ASP A 137 6.02 10.31 -4.57
N ALA A 138 7.35 10.44 -4.49
CA ALA A 138 8.21 9.52 -3.75
C ALA A 138 8.45 9.97 -2.30
N THR A 139 8.10 11.21 -1.93
CA THR A 139 8.34 11.72 -0.57
C THR A 139 7.57 10.97 0.53
N PRO A 140 6.38 10.38 0.31
CA PRO A 140 5.73 9.50 1.31
C PRO A 140 6.57 8.31 1.76
N PHE A 141 7.62 7.97 1.01
CA PHE A 141 8.54 6.87 1.30
C PHE A 141 9.86 7.33 1.95
N PHE A 142 10.02 8.64 2.21
CA PHE A 142 11.25 9.18 2.81
C PHE A 142 11.43 8.64 4.22
N ASP A 143 12.55 7.91 4.44
CA ASP A 143 12.85 7.14 5.67
C ASP A 143 11.77 6.13 6.09
N ASP A 144 10.77 5.87 5.25
CA ASP A 144 9.59 5.06 5.60
C ASP A 144 9.35 3.88 4.65
N CYS A 145 10.29 3.63 3.73
CA CYS A 145 10.36 2.42 2.92
C CYS A 145 11.68 1.69 3.20
N ALA A 146 11.60 0.48 3.73
CA ALA A 146 12.75 -0.40 3.87
C ALA A 146 13.11 -1.04 2.54
N PHE A 147 14.33 -1.55 2.42
CA PHE A 147 14.77 -2.36 1.29
C PHE A 147 15.35 -3.67 1.81
N LEU A 148 14.71 -4.79 1.44
CA LEU A 148 15.25 -6.13 1.68
C LEU A 148 16.04 -6.54 0.42
N ALA A 149 17.37 -6.44 0.49
CA ALA A 149 18.26 -6.60 -0.66
C ALA A 149 18.40 -8.04 -1.14
N GLU A 150 18.09 -9.02 -0.30
CA GLU A 150 18.19 -10.44 -0.61
C GLU A 150 16.81 -11.07 -0.64
N TRP A 151 16.49 -11.80 -1.71
CA TRP A 151 15.25 -12.56 -1.81
C TRP A 151 15.34 -13.81 -0.95
N PRO A 152 14.52 -13.95 0.12
CA PRO A 152 14.61 -15.08 1.03
C PRO A 152 13.95 -16.37 0.48
N GLY A 153 13.33 -16.35 -0.69
CA GLY A 153 12.56 -17.44 -1.27
C GLY A 153 11.06 -17.16 -1.35
N LEU A 154 10.26 -18.20 -1.59
CA LEU A 154 8.80 -18.08 -1.67
C LEU A 154 8.21 -17.83 -0.27
N PRO A 155 7.39 -16.78 -0.06
CA PRO A 155 6.91 -16.37 1.27
C PRO A 155 5.72 -17.22 1.75
N ILE A 156 5.86 -18.53 1.69
CA ILE A 156 4.84 -19.52 2.11
C ILE A 156 5.19 -20.22 3.43
N ALA A 157 6.44 -20.10 3.88
CA ALA A 157 6.90 -20.63 5.15
C ALA A 157 7.09 -19.53 6.21
N ASP A 158 7.34 -19.91 7.45
CA ASP A 158 7.49 -18.99 8.56
C ASP A 158 8.81 -18.19 8.47
N VAL A 159 9.86 -18.81 7.95
CA VAL A 159 11.20 -18.19 7.84
C VAL A 159 11.17 -16.92 6.98
N GLU A 160 10.55 -16.98 5.82
CA GLU A 160 10.44 -15.82 4.92
C GLU A 160 9.58 -14.72 5.54
N GLY A 161 8.50 -15.10 6.24
CA GLY A 161 7.65 -14.18 6.97
C GLY A 161 8.41 -13.44 8.09
N GLU A 162 9.27 -14.17 8.81
CA GLU A 162 10.12 -13.58 9.83
C GLU A 162 11.12 -12.59 9.25
N ILE A 163 11.81 -12.95 8.16
CA ILE A 163 12.78 -12.09 7.48
C ILE A 163 12.11 -10.83 6.95
N ILE A 164 10.99 -10.95 6.23
CA ILE A 164 10.26 -9.81 5.65
C ILE A 164 9.76 -8.87 6.76
N SER A 165 9.15 -9.41 7.81
CA SER A 165 8.65 -8.60 8.92
C SER A 165 9.77 -7.92 9.72
N ALA A 166 10.94 -8.55 9.82
CA ALA A 166 12.12 -7.95 10.44
C ALA A 166 12.69 -6.80 9.57
N ALA A 167 12.76 -6.99 8.26
CA ALA A 167 13.23 -5.97 7.33
C ALA A 167 12.30 -4.74 7.29
N LEU A 168 10.98 -4.94 7.36
CA LEU A 168 10.00 -3.86 7.45
C LEU A 168 10.25 -3.00 8.71
N GLY A 169 10.55 -3.63 9.85
CA GLY A 169 10.78 -2.93 11.11
C GLY A 169 9.60 -2.04 11.51
N ALA A 170 9.88 -0.79 11.86
CA ALA A 170 8.87 0.21 12.22
C ALA A 170 8.31 0.99 11.00
N LYS A 171 8.85 0.76 9.81
CA LYS A 171 8.46 1.48 8.58
C LYS A 171 7.10 1.02 8.07
N ARG A 172 6.47 1.87 7.25
CA ARG A 172 5.19 1.57 6.60
C ARG A 172 5.32 0.67 5.38
N CYS A 173 6.48 0.68 4.73
CA CYS A 173 6.68 -0.05 3.49
C CYS A 173 8.00 -0.81 3.48
N VAL A 174 8.07 -1.87 2.68
CA VAL A 174 9.32 -2.53 2.30
C VAL A 174 9.30 -2.92 0.82
N LEU A 175 10.35 -2.54 0.10
CA LEU A 175 10.66 -3.05 -1.23
C LEU A 175 11.48 -4.34 -1.07
N LEU A 176 11.03 -5.40 -1.74
CA LEU A 176 11.61 -6.74 -1.67
C LEU A 176 12.38 -7.01 -2.97
N ALA A 177 13.71 -7.15 -2.91
CA ALA A 177 14.52 -7.44 -4.09
C ALA A 177 14.04 -8.72 -4.79
N ASN A 178 14.00 -8.68 -6.14
CA ASN A 178 13.56 -9.77 -7.02
C ASN A 178 12.12 -10.27 -6.73
N HIS A 179 11.27 -9.44 -6.10
CA HIS A 179 9.95 -9.88 -5.68
C HIS A 179 8.90 -8.80 -5.95
N GLY A 180 8.74 -7.85 -5.05
CA GLY A 180 7.68 -6.86 -5.11
C GLY A 180 7.73 -5.91 -3.93
N PHE A 181 6.56 -5.57 -3.40
CA PHE A 181 6.44 -4.57 -2.37
C PHE A 181 5.38 -4.96 -1.33
N LEU A 182 5.54 -4.46 -0.12
CA LEU A 182 4.57 -4.60 0.95
C LEU A 182 4.35 -3.24 1.63
N ALA A 183 3.08 -2.86 1.83
CA ALA A 183 2.66 -1.80 2.74
C ALA A 183 1.98 -2.39 3.98
N ALA A 184 2.29 -1.85 5.15
CA ALA A 184 1.73 -2.27 6.43
C ALA A 184 1.45 -1.04 7.30
N THR A 185 0.20 -0.65 7.42
CA THR A 185 -0.21 0.61 8.05
C THR A 185 -1.40 0.47 8.99
N SER A 186 -1.75 1.56 9.64
CA SER A 186 -2.84 1.65 10.61
C SER A 186 -4.23 1.70 9.98
N SER A 187 -4.35 1.77 8.63
CA SER A 187 -5.64 1.79 7.94
C SER A 187 -5.56 1.21 6.54
N VAL A 188 -6.70 0.74 6.02
CA VAL A 188 -6.81 0.24 4.63
C VAL A 188 -6.51 1.37 3.64
N GLU A 189 -7.00 2.56 3.93
CA GLU A 189 -6.85 3.75 3.09
C GLU A 189 -5.37 4.12 2.90
N GLU A 190 -4.59 4.08 3.98
CA GLU A 190 -3.17 4.42 3.94
C GLU A 190 -2.36 3.34 3.22
N SER A 191 -2.62 2.05 3.48
CA SER A 191 -1.96 0.95 2.76
C SER A 191 -2.23 1.02 1.26
N LEU A 192 -3.47 1.30 0.85
CA LEU A 192 -3.81 1.48 -0.56
C LEU A 192 -3.11 2.71 -1.17
N TYR A 193 -3.18 3.84 -0.49
CA TYR A 193 -2.55 5.09 -0.96
C TYR A 193 -1.07 4.89 -1.25
N LEU A 194 -0.33 4.30 -0.32
CA LEU A 194 1.09 3.99 -0.50
C LEU A 194 1.31 2.96 -1.63
N SER A 195 0.44 1.95 -1.75
CA SER A 195 0.55 0.96 -2.83
C SER A 195 0.43 1.61 -4.22
N VAL A 196 -0.50 2.54 -4.41
CA VAL A 196 -0.64 3.26 -5.68
C VAL A 196 0.55 4.19 -5.92
N LEU A 197 1.03 4.89 -4.91
CA LEU A 197 2.13 5.84 -5.07
C LEU A 197 3.46 5.17 -5.35
N ILE A 198 3.76 4.02 -4.75
CA ILE A 198 5.06 3.36 -4.95
C ILE A 198 5.25 2.91 -6.41
N GLU A 199 4.21 2.44 -7.06
CA GLU A 199 4.27 2.06 -8.47
C GLU A 199 4.56 3.28 -9.36
N ARG A 200 3.92 4.41 -9.09
CA ARG A 200 4.18 5.67 -9.79
C ARG A 200 5.60 6.18 -9.54
N ALA A 201 6.06 6.11 -8.29
CA ALA A 201 7.42 6.53 -7.92
C ALA A 201 8.48 5.64 -8.58
N ALA A 202 8.31 4.31 -8.57
CA ALA A 202 9.20 3.35 -9.23
C ALA A 202 9.24 3.59 -10.75
N ARG A 203 8.09 3.81 -11.38
CA ARG A 203 8.00 4.17 -12.80
C ARG A 203 8.80 5.42 -13.13
N ASN A 204 8.60 6.50 -12.37
CA ASN A 204 9.31 7.76 -12.58
C ASN A 204 10.81 7.60 -12.39
N GLN A 205 11.24 6.86 -11.35
CA GLN A 205 12.64 6.56 -11.10
C GLN A 205 13.27 5.84 -12.28
N LEU A 206 12.68 4.74 -12.74
CA LEU A 206 13.24 3.92 -13.83
C LEU A 206 13.30 4.69 -15.15
N ILE A 207 12.27 5.47 -15.49
CA ILE A 207 12.25 6.31 -16.69
C ILE A 207 13.37 7.38 -16.64
N ALA A 208 13.50 8.07 -15.50
CA ALA A 208 14.52 9.10 -15.36
C ALA A 208 15.94 8.52 -15.36
N GLN A 209 16.15 7.37 -14.70
CA GLN A 209 17.44 6.68 -14.70
C GLN A 209 17.82 6.17 -16.08
N SER A 210 16.86 5.68 -16.87
CA SER A 210 17.14 5.24 -18.25
C SER A 210 17.60 6.37 -19.16
N ALA A 211 17.19 7.60 -18.88
CA ALA A 211 17.58 8.79 -19.67
C ALA A 211 18.95 9.35 -19.29
N TYR A 212 19.31 9.37 -17.99
CA TYR A 212 20.48 10.09 -17.49
C TYR A 212 21.35 9.31 -16.49
N GLY A 213 20.98 8.10 -16.14
CA GLY A 213 21.73 7.21 -15.23
C GLY A 213 21.66 7.57 -13.75
N ARG A 214 21.57 8.83 -13.39
CA ARG A 214 21.51 9.30 -12.00
C ARG A 214 20.36 10.27 -11.77
N LEU A 215 19.83 10.29 -10.54
CA LEU A 215 18.75 11.17 -10.14
C LEU A 215 19.27 12.36 -9.33
N LYS A 216 18.57 13.49 -9.43
CA LYS A 216 18.68 14.59 -8.47
C LYS A 216 17.70 14.33 -7.33
N LEU A 217 18.20 13.97 -6.16
CA LEU A 217 17.38 13.71 -4.99
C LEU A 217 16.74 14.99 -4.46
N VAL A 218 15.57 14.86 -3.84
CA VAL A 218 14.93 15.92 -3.07
C VAL A 218 15.76 16.20 -1.81
N ASP A 219 15.85 17.46 -1.41
CA ASP A 219 16.50 17.82 -0.15
C ASP A 219 15.82 17.09 1.03
N PRO A 220 16.59 16.51 1.98
CA PRO A 220 16.02 15.72 3.06
C PRO A 220 15.00 16.46 3.94
N ALA A 221 15.21 17.75 4.19
CA ALA A 221 14.27 18.53 5.00
C ALA A 221 12.95 18.74 4.26
N LEU A 222 13.02 19.07 2.96
CA LEU A 222 11.83 19.19 2.11
C LEU A 222 11.12 17.85 1.89
N ALA A 223 11.90 16.75 1.80
CA ALA A 223 11.33 15.41 1.70
C ALA A 223 10.55 15.03 2.97
N ARG A 224 11.08 15.37 4.16
CA ARG A 224 10.41 15.13 5.43
C ARG A 224 9.13 15.99 5.56
N GLU A 225 9.20 17.27 5.26
CA GLU A 225 8.03 18.15 5.28
C GLU A 225 6.91 17.62 4.36
N SER A 226 7.26 17.25 3.14
CA SER A 226 6.32 16.68 2.17
C SER A 226 5.76 15.33 2.60
N HIS A 227 6.61 14.44 3.17
CA HIS A 227 6.19 13.18 3.76
C HIS A 227 5.10 13.39 4.80
N ASP A 228 5.37 14.22 5.80
CA ASP A 228 4.47 14.45 6.93
C ASP A 228 3.16 15.11 6.48
N PHE A 229 3.20 16.00 5.48
CA PHE A 229 2.02 16.59 4.89
C PHE A 229 1.17 15.58 4.11
N LEU A 230 1.78 14.81 3.21
CA LEU A 230 1.06 13.89 2.32
C LEU A 230 0.48 12.67 3.06
N LEU A 231 1.02 12.31 4.21
CA LEU A 231 0.51 11.25 5.06
C LEU A 231 -0.48 11.71 6.13
N GLN A 232 -0.93 12.99 6.09
CA GLN A 232 -2.03 13.42 6.96
C GLN A 232 -3.28 12.58 6.71
N PRO A 233 -3.98 12.13 7.77
CA PRO A 233 -5.16 11.27 7.63
C PRO A 233 -6.25 11.85 6.73
N SER A 234 -6.40 13.17 6.67
CA SER A 234 -7.34 13.86 5.79
C SER A 234 -6.99 13.67 4.30
N ILE A 235 -5.70 13.80 3.94
CA ILE A 235 -5.21 13.60 2.57
C ILE A 235 -5.35 12.14 2.14
N VAL A 236 -4.95 11.22 3.01
CA VAL A 236 -5.05 9.77 2.76
C VAL A 236 -6.51 9.36 2.52
N LYS A 237 -7.44 9.79 3.39
CA LYS A 237 -8.88 9.50 3.24
C LYS A 237 -9.48 10.13 1.98
N ALA A 238 -9.11 11.38 1.67
CA ALA A 238 -9.57 12.05 0.45
C ALA A 238 -9.06 11.34 -0.81
N SER A 239 -7.80 10.90 -0.81
CA SER A 239 -7.20 10.14 -1.90
C SER A 239 -7.89 8.78 -2.09
N PHE A 240 -8.15 8.06 -1.00
CA PHE A 240 -8.91 6.81 -1.05
C PHE A 240 -10.30 7.02 -1.65
N ALA A 241 -11.04 8.03 -1.18
CA ALA A 241 -12.37 8.36 -1.71
C ALA A 241 -12.32 8.73 -3.20
N MET A 242 -11.29 9.45 -3.63
CA MET A 242 -11.06 9.77 -5.05
C MET A 242 -10.86 8.50 -5.89
N PHE A 243 -10.02 7.59 -5.44
CA PHE A 243 -9.80 6.31 -6.13
C PHE A 243 -11.04 5.43 -6.13
N ALA A 244 -11.78 5.37 -5.00
CA ALA A 244 -13.00 4.58 -4.87
C ALA A 244 -14.05 4.99 -5.91
N ARG A 245 -14.32 6.28 -6.06
CA ARG A 245 -15.26 6.78 -7.08
C ARG A 245 -14.91 6.30 -8.48
N GLN A 246 -13.65 6.21 -8.84
CA GLN A 246 -13.21 5.78 -10.17
C GLN A 246 -13.51 4.30 -10.48
N VAL A 247 -13.74 3.47 -9.45
CA VAL A 247 -14.08 2.04 -9.62
C VAL A 247 -15.53 1.73 -9.28
N GLU A 248 -16.26 2.66 -8.64
CA GLU A 248 -17.70 2.57 -8.39
C GLU A 248 -18.51 2.96 -9.63
N GLU A 249 -18.12 4.02 -10.34
CA GLU A 249 -18.80 4.52 -11.54
C GLU A 249 -18.84 3.53 -12.72
N HIS A 250 -17.97 2.51 -12.72
CA HIS A 250 -17.96 1.48 -13.76
C HIS A 250 -18.92 0.31 -13.48
N GLN A 251 -19.83 0.44 -12.52
CA GLN A 251 -20.84 -0.57 -12.15
C GLN A 251 -22.29 -0.17 -12.53
N ALA A 252 -22.48 1.00 -13.16
CA ALA A 252 -23.78 1.48 -13.62
C ALA A 252 -24.11 1.07 -15.05
#